data_560f7ec3ba4e2ca80d2d7dab8756863b
#
_entry.id   560f7ec3ba4e2ca80d2d7dab8756863b
#
_cell.length_a   1.000
_cell.length_b   1.000
_cell.length_c   1.000
_cell.angle_alpha   90.00
_cell.angle_beta   90.00
_cell.angle_gamma   90.00
#
_symmetry.space_group_name_H-M   'P 1'
#
loop_
_entity.id
_entity.type
_entity.pdbx_description
1 polymer ?
#
loop_
_entity_poly.entity_id
_entity_poly.type
_entity_poly.pdbx_seq_one_letter_code
_entity_poly.pdbx_strand_id
1 'polypeptide(L)'
;MKLVTFNLRCESKCDGNNAFHHRRGFVIDRLETEKPDIIGFQEITPAMNEYLRTHLREYTLVGCGREADYQGEHNPVAFLSDKYELIGLDVSWLSDTPYVPGSRFEKQSLCPRIITHTILRPIGEGKPFHVYNTHLDHEFDEARVLGARRLLEKMKEDQKTHPFPLALTGDFNAYPDSEAIRLLREDEFGLTERTEGLGTTWHDYGRGNKPQIDYIFTRGMKAEGAAELWTQNLNGIYLSDHYPVAV
;
A
#
# COMPACT_ATOMS: atom_id res chain seq x y z
N MET A 1 -16.00 6.25 -3.51
CA MET A 1 -14.59 6.47 -3.07
C MET A 1 -13.74 5.48 -3.81
N LYS A 2 -12.70 5.95 -4.53
CA LYS A 2 -11.77 5.13 -5.29
C LYS A 2 -10.49 4.92 -4.48
N LEU A 3 -10.19 3.67 -4.12
CA LEU A 3 -8.97 3.27 -3.40
C LEU A 3 -7.99 2.63 -4.38
N VAL A 4 -6.70 2.92 -4.23
CA VAL A 4 -5.64 2.31 -5.04
C VAL A 4 -4.53 1.78 -4.14
N THR A 5 -4.03 0.57 -4.40
CA THR A 5 -2.71 0.14 -3.94
C THR A 5 -1.74 0.16 -5.11
N PHE A 6 -0.56 0.71 -4.90
CA PHE A 6 0.40 0.92 -5.98
C PHE A 6 1.85 0.75 -5.50
N ASN A 7 2.39 -0.45 -5.67
CA ASN A 7 3.84 -0.62 -5.60
C ASN A 7 4.45 0.12 -6.80
N LEU A 8 5.15 1.23 -6.51
CA LEU A 8 5.67 2.12 -7.55
C LEU A 8 7.06 1.68 -8.04
N ARG A 9 7.62 0.61 -7.52
CA ARG A 9 8.97 0.13 -7.78
C ARG A 9 10.02 1.21 -7.52
N CYS A 10 10.90 0.99 -6.61
CA CYS A 10 11.97 1.92 -6.27
C CYS A 10 12.85 2.26 -7.48
N GLU A 11 13.53 3.40 -7.43
CA GLU A 11 14.47 3.78 -8.49
C GLU A 11 15.59 2.76 -8.60
N SER A 12 15.74 2.15 -9.79
CA SER A 12 16.79 1.17 -10.08
C SER A 12 17.33 1.34 -11.48
N LYS A 13 18.65 1.42 -11.61
CA LYS A 13 19.32 1.43 -12.93
C LYS A 13 19.15 0.11 -13.68
N CYS A 14 18.87 -0.99 -12.98
CA CYS A 14 18.65 -2.31 -13.61
C CYS A 14 17.34 -2.36 -14.41
N ASP A 15 16.40 -1.43 -14.15
CA ASP A 15 15.10 -1.37 -14.81
C ASP A 15 15.19 -0.70 -16.20
N GLY A 16 16.35 -0.17 -16.61
CA GLY A 16 16.59 0.41 -17.93
C GLY A 16 15.60 1.53 -18.26
N ASN A 17 14.88 1.40 -19.38
CA ASN A 17 13.88 2.39 -19.79
C ASN A 17 12.66 2.47 -18.83
N ASN A 18 12.48 1.48 -17.96
CA ASN A 18 11.45 1.46 -16.91
C ASN A 18 11.95 1.98 -15.56
N ALA A 19 13.21 2.48 -15.43
CA ALA A 19 13.65 3.18 -14.24
C ALA A 19 12.71 4.36 -13.91
N PHE A 20 12.48 4.63 -12.64
CA PHE A 20 11.44 5.60 -12.22
C PHE A 20 11.58 6.97 -12.90
N HIS A 21 12.79 7.48 -13.03
CA HIS A 21 13.03 8.78 -13.67
C HIS A 21 12.57 8.87 -15.14
N HIS A 22 12.43 7.74 -15.84
CA HIS A 22 11.90 7.70 -17.21
C HIS A 22 10.36 7.62 -17.24
N ARG A 23 9.74 6.93 -16.28
CA ARG A 23 8.28 6.70 -16.25
C ARG A 23 7.52 7.64 -15.32
N ARG A 24 8.19 8.45 -14.52
CA ARG A 24 7.58 9.30 -13.49
C ARG A 24 6.52 10.28 -14.04
N GLY A 25 6.72 10.84 -15.23
CA GLY A 25 5.71 11.68 -15.89
C GLY A 25 4.44 10.90 -16.23
N PHE A 26 4.59 9.70 -16.81
CA PHE A 26 3.46 8.82 -17.11
C PHE A 26 2.69 8.39 -15.85
N VAL A 27 3.40 8.17 -14.74
CA VAL A 27 2.78 7.89 -13.44
C VAL A 27 1.92 9.06 -12.97
N ILE A 28 2.44 10.30 -13.03
CA ILE A 28 1.69 11.49 -12.64
C ILE A 28 0.45 11.68 -13.54
N ASP A 29 0.62 11.63 -14.87
CA ASP A 29 -0.48 11.78 -15.82
C ASP A 29 -1.60 10.76 -15.57
N ARG A 30 -1.21 9.52 -15.23
CA ARG A 30 -2.19 8.47 -14.90
C ARG A 30 -2.92 8.77 -13.61
N LEU A 31 -2.23 9.14 -12.55
CA LEU A 31 -2.82 9.48 -11.26
C LEU A 31 -3.74 10.71 -11.35
N GLU A 32 -3.36 11.73 -12.12
CA GLU A 32 -4.20 12.90 -12.38
C GLU A 32 -5.46 12.55 -13.20
N THR A 33 -5.34 11.64 -14.17
CA THR A 33 -6.47 11.18 -14.99
C THR A 33 -7.45 10.35 -14.17
N GLU A 34 -6.97 9.36 -13.41
CA GLU A 34 -7.80 8.45 -12.62
C GLU A 34 -8.33 9.08 -11.34
N LYS A 35 -7.61 10.04 -10.83
CA LYS A 35 -7.91 10.85 -9.64
C LYS A 35 -8.47 10.03 -8.48
N PRO A 36 -7.74 8.96 -8.03
CA PRO A 36 -8.19 8.16 -6.91
C PRO A 36 -8.31 9.01 -5.65
N ASP A 37 -9.29 8.68 -4.82
CA ASP A 37 -9.48 9.38 -3.54
C ASP A 37 -8.32 9.13 -2.58
N ILE A 38 -7.83 7.88 -2.54
CA ILE A 38 -6.77 7.43 -1.64
C ILE A 38 -5.86 6.45 -2.36
N ILE A 39 -4.54 6.58 -2.12
CA ILE A 39 -3.51 5.71 -2.69
C ILE A 39 -2.60 5.22 -1.56
N GLY A 40 -2.47 3.90 -1.41
CA GLY A 40 -1.39 3.28 -0.65
C GLY A 40 -0.22 2.98 -1.58
N PHE A 41 0.88 3.72 -1.44
CA PHE A 41 2.10 3.48 -2.22
C PHE A 41 3.06 2.54 -1.50
N GLN A 42 3.87 1.77 -2.26
CA GLN A 42 4.97 0.97 -1.75
C GLN A 42 6.25 1.24 -2.56
N GLU A 43 7.40 0.94 -1.99
CA GLU A 43 8.75 1.13 -2.55
C GLU A 43 9.13 2.59 -2.87
N ILE A 44 8.59 3.55 -2.17
CA ILE A 44 8.86 4.97 -2.41
C ILE A 44 10.17 5.37 -1.75
N THR A 45 11.23 5.59 -2.54
CA THR A 45 12.49 6.15 -2.02
C THR A 45 12.33 7.62 -1.61
N PRO A 46 13.24 8.19 -0.78
CA PRO A 46 13.16 9.60 -0.39
C PRO A 46 13.04 10.56 -1.58
N ALA A 47 13.83 10.34 -2.65
CA ALA A 47 13.79 11.17 -3.85
C ALA A 47 12.46 11.01 -4.63
N MET A 48 11.89 9.80 -4.67
CA MET A 48 10.56 9.57 -5.26
C MET A 48 9.48 10.26 -4.43
N ASN A 49 9.56 10.20 -3.11
CA ASN A 49 8.61 10.86 -2.21
C ASN A 49 8.62 12.39 -2.41
N GLU A 50 9.79 13.00 -2.53
CA GLU A 50 9.93 14.42 -2.85
C GLU A 50 9.31 14.76 -4.22
N TYR A 51 9.59 13.92 -5.23
CA TYR A 51 9.02 14.10 -6.56
C TYR A 51 7.49 14.02 -6.54
N LEU A 52 6.91 12.99 -5.90
CA LEU A 52 5.46 12.83 -5.79
C LEU A 52 4.82 14.02 -5.06
N ARG A 53 5.36 14.46 -3.92
CA ARG A 53 4.88 15.63 -3.17
C ARG A 53 4.90 16.92 -4.00
N THR A 54 5.87 17.06 -4.89
CA THR A 54 6.01 18.26 -5.74
C THR A 54 5.00 18.26 -6.90
N HIS A 55 4.68 17.08 -7.44
CA HIS A 55 3.88 16.96 -8.67
C HIS A 55 2.41 16.58 -8.39
N LEU A 56 2.12 15.77 -7.38
CA LEU A 56 0.73 15.44 -6.98
C LEU A 56 0.17 16.52 -6.04
N ARG A 57 -0.02 17.74 -6.53
CA ARG A 57 -0.37 18.92 -5.72
C ARG A 57 -1.74 18.84 -5.06
N GLU A 58 -2.66 18.06 -5.62
CA GLU A 58 -3.99 17.86 -5.05
C GLU A 58 -4.00 16.83 -3.91
N TYR A 59 -2.85 16.15 -3.67
CA TYR A 59 -2.73 15.10 -2.67
C TYR A 59 -1.85 15.53 -1.50
N THR A 60 -2.26 15.10 -0.31
CA THR A 60 -1.39 15.06 0.87
C THR A 60 -0.81 13.67 1.00
N LEU A 61 0.52 13.55 1.06
CA LEU A 61 1.25 12.30 1.26
C LEU A 61 1.78 12.25 2.69
N VAL A 62 1.51 11.18 3.44
CA VAL A 62 1.94 11.00 4.83
C VAL A 62 2.57 9.63 5.06
N GLY A 63 3.51 9.56 5.99
CA GLY A 63 4.30 8.38 6.32
C GLY A 63 5.78 8.71 6.34
N CYS A 64 6.61 7.75 6.72
CA CYS A 64 8.08 7.87 6.77
C CYS A 64 8.75 6.63 6.17
N GLY A 65 10.08 6.68 6.05
CA GLY A 65 10.86 5.55 5.62
C GLY A 65 11.01 4.47 6.70
N ARG A 66 11.28 3.25 6.27
CA ARG A 66 11.28 2.05 7.10
C ARG A 66 12.54 1.85 7.95
N GLU A 67 13.64 2.55 7.63
CA GLU A 67 14.90 2.38 8.34
C GLU A 67 14.90 3.07 9.72
N ALA A 68 15.89 2.78 10.55
CA ALA A 68 16.00 3.30 11.91
C ALA A 68 16.11 4.84 11.98
N ASP A 69 16.60 5.46 10.91
CA ASP A 69 16.71 6.91 10.74
C ASP A 69 15.50 7.52 10.00
N TYR A 70 14.43 6.73 9.82
CA TYR A 70 13.21 7.10 9.06
C TYR A 70 13.45 7.35 7.56
N GLN A 71 14.60 6.91 7.03
CA GLN A 71 14.92 6.92 5.61
C GLN A 71 14.60 5.56 4.95
N GLY A 72 15.16 5.31 3.78
CA GLY A 72 14.91 4.11 3.00
C GLY A 72 13.57 4.16 2.26
N GLU A 73 12.98 3.03 1.99
CA GLU A 73 11.70 2.97 1.30
C GLU A 73 10.55 3.34 2.25
N HIS A 74 9.65 4.18 1.75
CA HIS A 74 8.43 4.62 2.41
C HIS A 74 7.24 3.83 1.88
N ASN A 75 6.23 3.66 2.72
CA ASN A 75 4.90 3.19 2.32
C ASN A 75 3.86 4.28 2.61
N PRO A 76 3.90 5.44 1.93
CA PRO A 76 3.02 6.54 2.25
C PRO A 76 1.57 6.23 1.88
N VAL A 77 0.65 6.85 2.62
CA VAL A 77 -0.74 7.02 2.22
C VAL A 77 -0.88 8.40 1.60
N ALA A 78 -1.40 8.47 0.38
CA ALA A 78 -1.79 9.72 -0.27
C ALA A 78 -3.31 9.82 -0.32
N PHE A 79 -3.85 11.03 -0.11
CA PHE A 79 -5.29 11.30 -0.17
C PHE A 79 -5.55 12.69 -0.75
N LEU A 80 -6.70 12.87 -1.42
CA LEU A 80 -7.11 14.16 -1.96
C LEU A 80 -7.32 15.18 -0.85
N SER A 81 -6.52 16.25 -0.86
CA SER A 81 -6.48 17.28 0.19
C SER A 81 -7.76 18.12 0.28
N ASP A 82 -8.51 18.22 -0.83
CA ASP A 82 -9.79 18.92 -0.90
C ASP A 82 -10.98 18.08 -0.42
N LYS A 83 -10.79 16.75 -0.29
CA LYS A 83 -11.85 15.82 0.13
C LYS A 83 -11.68 15.29 1.55
N TYR A 84 -10.45 15.22 2.05
CA TYR A 84 -10.18 14.55 3.32
C TYR A 84 -9.27 15.38 4.21
N GLU A 85 -9.57 15.35 5.50
CA GLU A 85 -8.76 15.87 6.59
C GLU A 85 -8.05 14.71 7.30
N LEU A 86 -6.75 14.86 7.56
CA LEU A 86 -5.98 13.94 8.38
C LEU A 86 -6.24 14.24 9.86
N ILE A 87 -6.83 13.31 10.59
CA ILE A 87 -7.08 13.45 12.04
C ILE A 87 -6.23 12.51 12.90
N GLY A 88 -5.56 11.54 12.30
CA GLY A 88 -4.62 10.65 12.99
C GLY A 88 -3.58 10.09 12.03
N LEU A 89 -2.35 9.95 12.50
CA LEU A 89 -1.23 9.33 11.79
C LEU A 89 -0.40 8.53 12.78
N ASP A 90 -0.12 7.29 12.43
CA ASP A 90 0.81 6.40 13.13
C ASP A 90 1.64 5.60 12.13
N VAL A 91 2.91 5.37 12.44
CA VAL A 91 3.77 4.45 11.70
C VAL A 91 4.39 3.48 12.68
N SER A 92 4.22 2.19 12.42
CA SER A 92 4.74 1.12 13.25
C SER A 92 5.45 0.06 12.42
N TRP A 93 6.43 -0.63 13.01
CA TRP A 93 7.21 -1.68 12.37
C TRP A 93 6.52 -3.04 12.56
N LEU A 94 6.57 -3.85 11.53
CA LEU A 94 6.16 -5.26 11.58
C LEU A 94 7.26 -6.06 12.29
N SER A 95 7.19 -6.07 13.62
CA SER A 95 8.17 -6.68 14.52
C SER A 95 7.56 -6.95 15.90
N ASP A 96 8.32 -7.58 16.78
CA ASP A 96 7.95 -7.73 18.20
C ASP A 96 8.07 -6.42 19.00
N THR A 97 8.74 -5.43 18.44
CA THR A 97 8.90 -4.09 19.03
C THR A 97 8.42 -3.01 18.03
N PRO A 98 7.10 -2.89 17.79
CA PRO A 98 6.55 -2.14 16.67
C PRO A 98 6.83 -0.64 16.69
N TYR A 99 7.22 -0.08 17.82
CA TYR A 99 7.59 1.34 17.95
C TYR A 99 9.10 1.59 18.09
N VAL A 100 9.93 0.56 17.79
CA VAL A 100 11.37 0.71 17.65
C VAL A 100 11.71 0.85 16.17
N PRO A 101 12.15 2.04 15.71
CA PRO A 101 12.46 2.27 14.29
C PRO A 101 13.50 1.29 13.75
N GLY A 102 13.26 0.77 12.55
CA GLY A 102 14.16 -0.20 11.90
C GLY A 102 14.07 -1.63 12.47
N SER A 103 13.17 -1.90 13.43
CA SER A 103 13.02 -3.24 14.00
C SER A 103 12.42 -4.23 12.99
N ARG A 104 12.75 -5.52 13.17
CA ARG A 104 12.37 -6.63 12.30
C ARG A 104 12.06 -7.87 13.13
N PHE A 105 11.35 -8.83 12.57
CA PHE A 105 11.30 -10.17 13.12
C PHE A 105 12.67 -10.86 12.99
N GLU A 106 12.92 -11.87 13.81
CA GLU A 106 14.19 -12.60 13.80
C GLU A 106 14.46 -13.24 12.43
N LYS A 107 13.46 -13.92 11.87
CA LYS A 107 13.51 -14.54 10.55
C LYS A 107 12.76 -13.66 9.52
N GLN A 108 13.45 -12.64 9.05
CA GLN A 108 12.96 -11.70 8.04
C GLN A 108 14.12 -11.28 7.14
N SER A 109 13.83 -10.81 5.94
CA SER A 109 14.82 -10.16 5.09
C SER A 109 15.52 -9.00 5.79
N LEU A 110 16.61 -8.48 5.23
CA LEU A 110 17.30 -7.31 5.80
C LEU A 110 16.44 -6.04 5.79
N CYS A 111 15.32 -6.05 5.08
CA CYS A 111 14.43 -4.91 4.94
C CYS A 111 13.43 -4.83 6.11
N PRO A 112 13.46 -3.81 6.96
CA PRO A 112 12.37 -3.54 7.89
C PRO A 112 11.05 -3.36 7.14
N ARG A 113 9.93 -3.76 7.74
CA ARG A 113 8.59 -3.60 7.17
C ARG A 113 7.73 -2.76 8.10
N ILE A 114 6.91 -1.89 7.53
CA ILE A 114 6.13 -0.92 8.29
C ILE A 114 4.65 -0.96 7.88
N ILE A 115 3.83 -0.48 8.82
CA ILE A 115 2.45 -0.09 8.58
C ILE A 115 2.38 1.43 8.66
N THR A 116 1.90 2.09 7.60
CA THR A 116 1.45 3.48 7.69
C THR A 116 -0.04 3.45 7.93
N HIS A 117 -0.48 3.99 9.06
CA HIS A 117 -1.89 4.07 9.45
C HIS A 117 -2.33 5.52 9.52
N THR A 118 -3.46 5.83 8.88
CA THR A 118 -4.09 7.15 8.95
C THR A 118 -5.54 7.02 9.39
N ILE A 119 -6.04 8.04 10.09
CA ILE A 119 -7.46 8.26 10.28
C ILE A 119 -7.82 9.49 9.45
N LEU A 120 -8.67 9.30 8.46
CA LEU A 120 -9.12 10.34 7.56
C LEU A 120 -10.59 10.66 7.84
N ARG A 121 -10.95 11.95 7.76
CA ARG A 121 -12.31 12.42 7.86
C ARG A 121 -12.70 13.13 6.56
N PRO A 122 -13.85 12.78 5.93
CA PRO A 122 -14.35 13.55 4.80
C PRO A 122 -14.62 15.01 5.21
N ILE A 123 -14.20 15.96 4.36
CA ILE A 123 -14.51 17.37 4.53
C ILE A 123 -16.01 17.57 4.25
N GLY A 124 -16.73 18.20 5.17
CA GLY A 124 -18.19 18.30 5.14
C GLY A 124 -18.87 17.16 5.89
N GLU A 125 -19.72 16.39 5.20
CA GLU A 125 -20.46 15.28 5.82
C GLU A 125 -19.75 13.94 5.62
N GLY A 126 -19.65 13.16 6.69
CA GLY A 126 -19.10 11.79 6.63
C GLY A 126 -18.47 11.37 7.97
N LYS A 127 -18.35 10.06 8.15
CA LYS A 127 -17.69 9.48 9.31
C LYS A 127 -16.20 9.29 9.03
N PRO A 128 -15.34 9.46 10.04
CA PRO A 128 -13.95 9.07 9.92
C PRO A 128 -13.79 7.60 9.56
N PHE A 129 -12.67 7.27 8.93
CA PHE A 129 -12.29 5.91 8.59
C PHE A 129 -10.78 5.72 8.67
N HIS A 130 -10.34 4.49 8.89
CA HIS A 130 -8.93 4.13 8.91
C HIS A 130 -8.44 3.74 7.52
N VAL A 131 -7.20 4.10 7.21
CA VAL A 131 -6.46 3.55 6.07
C VAL A 131 -5.13 3.02 6.57
N TYR A 132 -4.87 1.74 6.31
CA TYR A 132 -3.61 1.07 6.58
C TYR A 132 -2.94 0.76 5.25
N ASN A 133 -1.64 1.00 5.17
CA ASN A 133 -0.83 0.65 4.01
C ASN A 133 0.45 -0.05 4.44
N THR A 134 0.80 -1.13 3.75
CA THR A 134 1.96 -1.96 4.11
C THR A 134 2.67 -2.53 2.89
N HIS A 135 3.85 -3.09 3.13
CA HIS A 135 4.61 -3.89 2.19
C HIS A 135 5.26 -5.04 2.98
N LEU A 136 4.73 -6.27 2.83
CA LEU A 136 5.21 -7.42 3.59
C LEU A 136 6.56 -7.94 3.10
N ASP A 137 7.15 -8.86 3.84
CA ASP A 137 8.47 -9.42 3.52
C ASP A 137 8.48 -10.21 2.20
N HIS A 138 9.51 -10.00 1.38
CA HIS A 138 9.62 -10.63 0.06
C HIS A 138 10.36 -11.96 0.07
N GLU A 139 11.06 -12.31 1.18
CA GLU A 139 11.88 -13.52 1.24
C GLU A 139 11.20 -14.64 2.05
N PHE A 140 10.67 -14.34 3.26
CA PHE A 140 10.27 -15.36 4.22
C PHE A 140 8.76 -15.42 4.43
N ASP A 141 8.16 -16.62 4.20
CA ASP A 141 6.73 -16.86 4.45
C ASP A 141 6.38 -16.65 5.93
N GLU A 142 7.25 -17.10 6.86
CA GLU A 142 7.05 -16.92 8.30
C GLU A 142 6.92 -15.43 8.65
N ALA A 143 7.77 -14.57 8.08
CA ALA A 143 7.71 -13.12 8.30
C ALA A 143 6.42 -12.51 7.72
N ARG A 144 5.92 -13.01 6.58
CA ARG A 144 4.63 -12.58 6.02
C ARG A 144 3.46 -12.95 6.92
N VAL A 145 3.46 -14.15 7.49
CA VAL A 145 2.43 -14.61 8.44
C VAL A 145 2.46 -13.77 9.73
N LEU A 146 3.65 -13.54 10.30
CA LEU A 146 3.82 -12.68 11.47
C LEU A 146 3.39 -11.24 11.17
N GLY A 147 3.72 -10.71 9.98
CA GLY A 147 3.29 -9.41 9.52
C GLY A 147 1.76 -9.30 9.41
N ALA A 148 1.10 -10.29 8.83
CA ALA A 148 -0.36 -10.35 8.75
C ALA A 148 -1.03 -10.39 10.13
N ARG A 149 -0.46 -11.15 11.08
CA ARG A 149 -0.92 -11.17 12.48
C ARG A 149 -0.78 -9.80 13.13
N ARG A 150 0.36 -9.14 12.96
CA ARG A 150 0.60 -7.81 13.51
C ARG A 150 -0.36 -6.76 12.92
N LEU A 151 -0.67 -6.85 11.63
CA LEU A 151 -1.71 -6.01 10.99
C LEU A 151 -3.07 -6.22 11.65
N LEU A 152 -3.52 -7.47 11.83
CA LEU A 152 -4.78 -7.78 12.48
C LEU A 152 -4.83 -7.30 13.94
N GLU A 153 -3.76 -7.52 14.71
CA GLU A 153 -3.66 -7.06 16.10
C GLU A 153 -3.81 -5.55 16.18
N LYS A 154 -3.07 -4.81 15.32
CA LYS A 154 -3.16 -3.35 15.28
C LYS A 154 -4.56 -2.88 14.91
N MET A 155 -5.16 -3.41 13.86
CA MET A 155 -6.51 -3.03 13.44
C MET A 155 -7.56 -3.34 14.54
N LYS A 156 -7.45 -4.49 15.20
CA LYS A 156 -8.33 -4.86 16.33
C LYS A 156 -8.15 -3.90 17.51
N GLU A 157 -6.92 -3.49 17.82
CA GLU A 157 -6.66 -2.54 18.91
C GLU A 157 -7.20 -1.16 18.59
N ASP A 158 -6.94 -0.65 17.40
CA ASP A 158 -7.43 0.65 16.94
C ASP A 158 -8.98 0.71 16.95
N GLN A 159 -9.65 -0.39 16.61
CA GLN A 159 -11.12 -0.49 16.65
C GLN A 159 -11.73 -0.42 18.06
N LYS A 160 -10.97 -0.71 19.12
CA LYS A 160 -11.46 -0.56 20.50
C LYS A 160 -11.68 0.91 20.87
N THR A 161 -10.81 1.79 20.36
CA THR A 161 -10.88 3.23 20.65
C THR A 161 -11.63 4.00 19.56
N HIS A 162 -11.47 3.60 18.31
CA HIS A 162 -12.05 4.26 17.14
C HIS A 162 -12.75 3.24 16.24
N PRO A 163 -14.00 2.83 16.51
CA PRO A 163 -14.71 1.80 15.75
C PRO A 163 -15.20 2.33 14.40
N PHE A 164 -14.27 2.79 13.57
CA PHE A 164 -14.55 3.33 12.25
C PHE A 164 -14.40 2.27 11.16
N PRO A 165 -15.04 2.45 10.00
CA PRO A 165 -14.74 1.66 8.81
C PRO A 165 -13.25 1.72 8.48
N LEU A 166 -12.73 0.71 7.78
CA LEU A 166 -11.32 0.69 7.41
C LEU A 166 -11.07 0.12 6.01
N ALA A 167 -9.94 0.57 5.44
CA ALA A 167 -9.28 -0.02 4.29
C ALA A 167 -7.84 -0.43 4.65
N LEU A 168 -7.39 -1.54 4.12
CA LEU A 168 -6.01 -2.01 4.17
C LEU A 168 -5.54 -2.24 2.74
N THR A 169 -4.45 -1.57 2.35
CA THR A 169 -3.81 -1.64 1.04
C THR A 169 -2.39 -2.14 1.19
N GLY A 170 -1.85 -2.79 0.17
CA GLY A 170 -0.44 -3.17 0.21
C GLY A 170 0.00 -4.14 -0.86
N ASP A 171 1.32 -4.24 -0.99
CA ASP A 171 2.01 -5.38 -1.56
C ASP A 171 2.30 -6.38 -0.43
N PHE A 172 1.63 -7.51 -0.48
CA PHE A 172 1.76 -8.53 0.57
C PHE A 172 2.86 -9.54 0.26
N ASN A 173 3.46 -9.50 -0.93
CA ASN A 173 4.45 -10.51 -1.38
C ASN A 173 3.98 -11.95 -1.16
N ALA A 174 2.69 -12.16 -1.13
CA ALA A 174 2.02 -13.40 -0.73
C ALA A 174 0.95 -13.78 -1.76
N TYR A 175 0.94 -15.02 -2.20
CA TYR A 175 -0.05 -15.52 -3.15
C TYR A 175 -1.42 -15.75 -2.49
N PRO A 176 -2.51 -15.83 -3.28
CA PRO A 176 -3.87 -15.94 -2.75
C PRO A 176 -4.12 -17.15 -1.85
N ASP A 177 -3.38 -18.24 -2.03
CA ASP A 177 -3.46 -19.48 -1.25
C ASP A 177 -2.47 -19.56 -0.08
N SER A 178 -1.66 -18.50 0.14
CA SER A 178 -0.70 -18.44 1.23
C SER A 178 -1.37 -18.33 2.61
N GLU A 179 -0.67 -18.78 3.65
CA GLU A 179 -1.16 -18.67 5.03
C GLU A 179 -1.42 -17.21 5.45
N ALA A 180 -0.56 -16.28 5.04
CA ALA A 180 -0.72 -14.87 5.37
C ALA A 180 -2.03 -14.27 4.81
N ILE A 181 -2.39 -14.60 3.58
CA ILE A 181 -3.63 -14.11 2.95
C ILE A 181 -4.85 -14.84 3.52
N ARG A 182 -4.77 -16.16 3.74
CA ARG A 182 -5.84 -16.92 4.40
C ARG A 182 -6.15 -16.36 5.79
N LEU A 183 -5.11 -16.05 6.57
CA LEU A 183 -5.28 -15.46 7.90
C LEU A 183 -6.08 -14.15 7.84
N LEU A 184 -5.80 -13.27 6.89
CA LEU A 184 -6.54 -11.99 6.72
C LEU A 184 -7.99 -12.21 6.28
N ARG A 185 -8.26 -13.22 5.45
CA ARG A 185 -9.61 -13.55 4.94
C ARG A 185 -10.50 -14.22 5.99
N GLU A 186 -9.92 -15.11 6.78
CA GLU A 186 -10.65 -16.05 7.66
C GLU A 186 -10.75 -15.57 9.11
N ASP A 187 -10.00 -14.52 9.50
CA ASP A 187 -10.04 -13.99 10.85
C ASP A 187 -11.44 -13.41 11.19
N GLU A 188 -11.90 -13.68 12.39
CA GLU A 188 -13.19 -13.20 12.92
C GLU A 188 -13.35 -11.66 12.91
N PHE A 189 -12.27 -10.92 12.73
CA PHE A 189 -12.30 -9.48 12.55
C PHE A 189 -13.12 -9.06 11.33
N GLY A 190 -13.27 -9.94 10.33
CA GLY A 190 -14.21 -9.77 9.23
C GLY A 190 -13.76 -8.77 8.18
N LEU A 191 -12.51 -8.89 7.72
CA LEU A 191 -12.03 -8.19 6.53
C LEU A 191 -12.68 -8.79 5.29
N THR A 192 -13.04 -7.94 4.34
CA THR A 192 -13.51 -8.33 3.01
C THR A 192 -12.42 -8.01 2.00
N GLU A 193 -11.88 -9.00 1.33
CA GLU A 193 -10.98 -8.78 0.19
C GLU A 193 -11.77 -8.22 -0.99
N ARG A 194 -11.25 -7.15 -1.57
CA ARG A 194 -11.86 -6.44 -2.70
C ARG A 194 -11.23 -6.81 -4.04
N THR A 195 -10.11 -7.49 -4.01
CA THR A 195 -9.22 -7.76 -5.15
C THR A 195 -9.20 -9.22 -5.56
N GLU A 196 -10.10 -10.05 -5.03
CA GLU A 196 -10.16 -11.48 -5.33
C GLU A 196 -10.35 -11.72 -6.84
N GLY A 197 -9.52 -12.61 -7.38
CA GLY A 197 -9.64 -13.05 -8.77
C GLY A 197 -9.03 -12.14 -9.83
N LEU A 198 -8.29 -11.08 -9.45
CA LEU A 198 -7.64 -10.16 -10.40
C LEU A 198 -6.54 -10.81 -11.25
N GLY A 199 -5.98 -11.94 -10.80
CA GLY A 199 -4.88 -12.61 -11.50
C GLY A 199 -3.52 -11.97 -11.20
N THR A 200 -2.71 -11.76 -12.22
CA THR A 200 -1.33 -11.25 -12.07
C THR A 200 -1.31 -9.76 -11.73
N THR A 201 -0.72 -9.41 -10.60
CA THR A 201 -0.45 -8.00 -10.25
C THR A 201 1.02 -7.62 -10.44
N TRP A 202 1.98 -8.54 -10.22
CA TRP A 202 3.38 -8.34 -10.53
C TRP A 202 3.74 -8.95 -11.90
N HIS A 203 4.17 -8.13 -12.85
CA HIS A 203 4.41 -8.52 -14.25
C HIS A 203 5.85 -8.26 -14.74
N ASP A 204 6.72 -7.72 -13.88
CA ASP A 204 8.12 -7.47 -14.22
C ASP A 204 8.28 -6.79 -15.61
N TYR A 205 7.58 -5.67 -15.79
CA TYR A 205 7.58 -4.94 -17.07
C TYR A 205 7.20 -5.81 -18.29
N GLY A 206 6.23 -6.71 -18.11
CA GLY A 206 5.75 -7.62 -19.13
C GLY A 206 6.58 -8.89 -19.32
N ARG A 207 7.60 -9.12 -18.48
CA ARG A 207 8.46 -10.35 -18.55
C ARG A 207 8.01 -11.44 -17.58
N GLY A 208 7.25 -11.08 -16.56
CA GLY A 208 6.75 -11.96 -15.50
C GLY A 208 5.23 -12.11 -15.50
N ASN A 209 4.73 -13.11 -14.78
CA ASN A 209 3.30 -13.38 -14.63
C ASN A 209 3.00 -14.09 -13.31
N LYS A 210 3.58 -13.62 -12.20
CA LYS A 210 3.28 -14.20 -10.89
C LYS A 210 1.82 -13.97 -10.53
N PRO A 211 1.21 -14.86 -9.72
CA PRO A 211 -0.13 -14.62 -9.15
C PRO A 211 -0.21 -13.27 -8.43
N GLN A 212 -1.43 -12.88 -8.08
CA GLN A 212 -1.71 -11.69 -7.29
C GLN A 212 -0.86 -11.66 -6.02
N ILE A 213 -0.25 -10.49 -5.74
CA ILE A 213 0.47 -10.19 -4.49
C ILE A 213 0.07 -8.81 -3.93
N ASP A 214 -0.67 -8.00 -4.67
CA ASP A 214 -1.18 -6.71 -4.24
C ASP A 214 -2.66 -6.84 -3.89
N TYR A 215 -3.05 -6.34 -2.71
CA TYR A 215 -4.40 -6.53 -2.18
C TYR A 215 -4.99 -5.25 -1.60
N ILE A 216 -6.32 -5.18 -1.66
CA ILE A 216 -7.13 -4.21 -0.93
C ILE A 216 -8.17 -5.01 -0.13
N PHE A 217 -8.14 -4.83 1.19
CA PHE A 217 -9.16 -5.32 2.11
C PHE A 217 -9.95 -4.16 2.68
N THR A 218 -11.22 -4.38 2.99
CA THR A 218 -12.08 -3.39 3.65
C THR A 218 -12.89 -4.02 4.76
N ARG A 219 -13.30 -3.19 5.75
CA ARG A 219 -14.26 -3.57 6.77
C ARG A 219 -15.20 -2.39 7.04
N GLY A 220 -16.52 -2.64 6.95
CA GLY A 220 -17.51 -1.61 7.20
C GLY A 220 -17.56 -0.47 6.17
N MET A 221 -16.79 -0.56 5.08
CA MET A 221 -16.84 0.38 3.96
C MET A 221 -17.81 -0.13 2.89
N LYS A 222 -18.61 0.78 2.34
CA LYS A 222 -19.35 0.50 1.10
C LYS A 222 -18.37 0.64 -0.05
N ALA A 223 -18.06 -0.45 -0.72
CA ALA A 223 -17.29 -0.43 -1.95
C ALA A 223 -18.25 -0.61 -3.11
N GLU A 224 -18.17 0.28 -4.05
CA GLU A 224 -18.94 0.25 -5.30
C GLU A 224 -17.99 -0.14 -6.43
N GLY A 225 -18.40 -1.10 -7.25
CA GLY A 225 -17.62 -1.55 -8.40
C GLY A 225 -16.76 -2.79 -8.16
N ALA A 226 -16.27 -3.35 -9.27
CA ALA A 226 -15.31 -4.44 -9.31
C ALA A 226 -13.89 -3.86 -9.25
N ALA A 227 -12.96 -4.64 -8.70
CA ALA A 227 -11.55 -4.27 -8.75
C ALA A 227 -11.02 -4.26 -10.19
N GLU A 228 -10.12 -3.35 -10.48
CA GLU A 228 -9.49 -3.20 -11.80
C GLU A 228 -7.96 -3.08 -11.69
N LEU A 229 -7.28 -3.55 -12.74
CA LEU A 229 -5.84 -3.36 -12.93
C LEU A 229 -5.58 -2.24 -13.94
N TRP A 230 -4.66 -1.34 -13.63
CA TRP A 230 -4.19 -0.36 -14.61
C TRP A 230 -3.05 -0.92 -15.42
N THR A 231 -3.37 -1.53 -16.56
CA THR A 231 -2.43 -2.29 -17.40
C THR A 231 -1.77 -1.48 -18.51
N GLN A 232 -2.01 -0.17 -18.57
CA GLN A 232 -1.51 0.70 -19.62
C GLN A 232 0.02 0.80 -19.60
N ASN A 233 0.59 0.87 -20.81
CA ASN A 233 1.98 1.19 -21.02
C ASN A 233 2.16 2.11 -22.25
N LEU A 234 3.25 2.83 -22.30
CA LEU A 234 3.64 3.71 -23.42
C LEU A 234 4.83 3.08 -24.14
N ASN A 235 4.57 2.28 -25.20
CA ASN A 235 5.61 1.62 -26.00
C ASN A 235 6.60 0.80 -25.16
N GLY A 236 6.08 0.02 -24.20
CA GLY A 236 6.88 -0.81 -23.31
C GLY A 236 7.43 -0.11 -22.06
N ILE A 237 7.09 1.17 -21.85
CA ILE A 237 7.31 1.87 -20.59
C ILE A 237 6.04 1.71 -19.75
N TYR A 238 6.15 1.02 -18.64
CA TYR A 238 5.04 0.70 -17.75
C TYR A 238 4.96 1.72 -16.60
N LEU A 239 3.83 1.74 -15.90
CA LEU A 239 3.65 2.55 -14.67
C LEU A 239 4.57 2.04 -13.55
N SER A 240 4.78 0.73 -13.46
CA SER A 240 5.65 0.02 -12.52
C SER A 240 5.90 -1.39 -13.07
N ASP A 241 6.64 -2.23 -12.36
CA ASP A 241 6.69 -3.67 -12.55
C ASP A 241 5.48 -4.39 -11.90
N HIS A 242 4.66 -3.65 -11.14
CA HIS A 242 3.33 -4.02 -10.68
C HIS A 242 2.26 -3.24 -11.45
N TYR A 243 1.09 -3.86 -11.64
CA TYR A 243 -0.10 -3.13 -12.04
C TYR A 243 -0.73 -2.46 -10.82
N PRO A 244 -0.99 -1.13 -10.84
CA PRO A 244 -1.81 -0.52 -9.80
C PRO A 244 -3.16 -1.21 -9.74
N VAL A 245 -3.64 -1.47 -8.53
CA VAL A 245 -4.94 -2.11 -8.28
C VAL A 245 -5.90 -1.09 -7.69
N ALA A 246 -7.05 -0.90 -8.32
CA ALA A 246 -8.07 0.05 -7.92
C ALA A 246 -9.41 -0.65 -7.54
N VAL A 247 -10.13 -0.10 -6.56
CA VAL A 247 -11.51 -0.47 -6.19
C VAL A 247 -12.36 0.76 -5.91
#